data_9b34a020ce1483d45d750fe4ec7c31c0
#
_entry.id   9b34a020ce1483d45d750fe4ec7c31c0
#
_cell.length_a   1.000
_cell.length_b   1.000
_cell.length_c   1.000
_cell.angle_alpha   90.00
_cell.angle_beta   90.00
_cell.angle_gamma   90.00
#
_symmetry.space_group_name_H-M   'P 1'
#
loop_
_entity.id
_entity.type
_entity.pdbx_description
1 polymer ?
#
loop_
_entity_poly.entity_id
_entity_poly.type
_entity_poly.pdbx_seq_one_letter_code
_entity_poly.pdbx_strand_id
1 'polypeptide(L)'
;MTARPAPRLPRLLEALLGVGTDLDLRGVLQHIVDGAAELTGAGRAALVVADPRKSGLAGSGLAEIRTPGPDPAPGTAPLLRVPIRVGDEEFGELRLTGRPGAAPFTVEDEQLLRVLATQAGVSIGNARLYETARQRERWIEGAAAVTTALLTEEGAGDALTTVAERARLLAGASAGVILHPTAEGGMSIVTASSPDDPDGMLGATITPGSPVLEQLLGGEPVFIEDSATDPRMTTHVRHRFGPSMMLPLQAGGRLIGTLALPRRRGGRPYTDLERLLATQFASQAALALVLADARRGRERLAVYEDRDRIARDLHDLVVQRLFATGMMLESTRRRPGADDVSDILGRAVDELRSTVGEVRTTIFALQQPPADPPTGLRGRVLRETASAAARLGFAPSTHFAGAVDTRVPDRVADRLLAALRDALADASARPGVSRVEVTVETPARSPDGRDGVRLRVVGDGEGGPEEGRGTTVTWWAPL
;
A
#
# COMPACT_ATOMS: atom_id res chain seq x y z
N MET A 1 1.20 -74.38 2.61
CA MET A 1 -0.07 -73.66 2.57
C MET A 1 0.19 -72.36 1.79
N THR A 2 -0.10 -72.39 0.49
CA THR A 2 0.00 -71.18 -0.38
C THR A 2 -1.22 -70.33 -0.09
N ALA A 3 -0.99 -69.16 0.50
CA ALA A 3 -2.03 -68.17 0.74
C ALA A 3 -2.66 -67.81 -0.62
N ARG A 4 -3.98 -68.02 -0.75
CA ARG A 4 -4.78 -67.58 -1.91
C ARG A 4 -4.60 -66.04 -2.05
N PRO A 5 -4.18 -65.55 -3.20
CA PRO A 5 -4.09 -64.11 -3.39
C PRO A 5 -5.46 -63.48 -3.10
N ALA A 6 -5.50 -62.46 -2.24
CA ALA A 6 -6.72 -61.74 -1.94
C ALA A 6 -7.35 -61.21 -3.25
N PRO A 7 -8.68 -61.15 -3.37
CA PRO A 7 -9.34 -60.75 -4.57
C PRO A 7 -8.91 -59.31 -4.95
N ARG A 8 -8.35 -59.14 -6.17
CA ARG A 8 -7.75 -57.85 -6.63
C ARG A 8 -8.80 -56.77 -6.86
N LEU A 9 -10.05 -57.16 -7.15
CA LEU A 9 -11.17 -56.22 -7.42
C LEU A 9 -11.50 -55.31 -6.21
N PRO A 10 -11.62 -55.78 -4.97
CA PRO A 10 -11.85 -54.91 -3.83
C PRO A 10 -10.72 -53.90 -3.61
N ARG A 11 -9.44 -54.28 -3.78
CA ARG A 11 -8.30 -53.36 -3.69
C ARG A 11 -8.30 -52.31 -4.76
N LEU A 12 -8.73 -52.65 -6.01
CA LEU A 12 -8.89 -51.67 -7.06
C LEU A 12 -9.97 -50.66 -6.71
N LEU A 13 -11.10 -51.13 -6.17
CA LEU A 13 -12.19 -50.24 -5.75
C LEU A 13 -11.75 -49.31 -4.60
N GLU A 14 -10.99 -49.79 -3.62
CA GLU A 14 -10.42 -48.98 -2.54
C GLU A 14 -9.44 -47.92 -3.08
N ALA A 15 -8.54 -48.29 -3.99
CA ALA A 15 -7.61 -47.35 -4.63
C ALA A 15 -8.34 -46.29 -5.45
N LEU A 16 -9.38 -46.68 -6.21
CA LEU A 16 -10.19 -45.74 -7.03
C LEU A 16 -10.98 -44.77 -6.14
N LEU A 17 -11.55 -45.24 -5.03
CA LEU A 17 -12.27 -44.39 -4.06
C LEU A 17 -11.31 -43.40 -3.37
N GLY A 18 -10.14 -43.87 -2.90
CA GLY A 18 -9.13 -43.01 -2.29
C GLY A 18 -8.65 -41.88 -3.17
N VAL A 19 -8.46 -42.16 -4.46
CA VAL A 19 -8.08 -41.14 -5.46
C VAL A 19 -9.22 -40.17 -5.78
N GLY A 20 -10.48 -40.62 -5.68
CA GLY A 20 -11.65 -39.82 -6.07
C GLY A 20 -12.20 -38.86 -4.99
N THR A 21 -11.83 -39.06 -3.73
CA THR A 21 -12.40 -38.30 -2.59
C THR A 21 -11.59 -37.09 -2.16
N ASP A 22 -10.34 -37.00 -2.55
CA ASP A 22 -9.47 -35.89 -2.19
C ASP A 22 -9.56 -34.75 -3.22
N LEU A 23 -9.64 -33.51 -2.74
CA LEU A 23 -9.64 -32.29 -3.56
C LEU A 23 -8.28 -31.57 -3.53
N ASP A 24 -7.37 -31.97 -2.63
CA ASP A 24 -6.01 -31.46 -2.62
C ASP A 24 -5.14 -32.22 -3.64
N LEU A 25 -4.55 -31.49 -4.59
CA LEU A 25 -3.75 -32.10 -5.64
C LEU A 25 -2.60 -32.96 -5.10
N ARG A 26 -1.96 -32.56 -4.01
CA ARG A 26 -0.85 -33.33 -3.41
C ARG A 26 -1.38 -34.63 -2.81
N GLY A 27 -2.50 -34.61 -2.11
CA GLY A 27 -3.17 -35.78 -1.56
C GLY A 27 -3.56 -36.75 -2.67
N VAL A 28 -4.23 -36.24 -3.73
CA VAL A 28 -4.57 -37.04 -4.92
C VAL A 28 -3.34 -37.76 -5.51
N LEU A 29 -2.25 -37.02 -5.74
CA LEU A 29 -1.04 -37.59 -6.34
C LEU A 29 -0.39 -38.65 -5.42
N GLN A 30 -0.41 -38.45 -4.11
CA GLN A 30 0.09 -39.44 -3.15
C GLN A 30 -0.78 -40.70 -3.15
N HIS A 31 -2.11 -40.58 -3.10
CA HIS A 31 -3.05 -41.71 -3.15
C HIS A 31 -2.89 -42.53 -4.43
N ILE A 32 -2.61 -41.87 -5.58
CA ILE A 32 -2.36 -42.56 -6.85
C ILE A 32 -1.12 -43.47 -6.73
N VAL A 33 -0.03 -42.92 -6.17
CA VAL A 33 1.24 -43.65 -6.02
C VAL A 33 1.10 -44.82 -5.06
N ASP A 34 0.48 -44.59 -3.91
CA ASP A 34 0.27 -45.61 -2.87
C ASP A 34 -0.67 -46.72 -3.38
N GLY A 35 -1.80 -46.36 -3.99
CA GLY A 35 -2.73 -47.30 -4.59
C GLY A 35 -2.11 -48.14 -5.71
N ALA A 36 -1.23 -47.57 -6.52
CA ALA A 36 -0.50 -48.30 -7.56
C ALA A 36 0.46 -49.36 -6.98
N ALA A 37 1.16 -48.99 -5.90
CA ALA A 37 2.04 -49.93 -5.18
C ALA A 37 1.27 -51.09 -4.55
N GLU A 38 0.13 -50.78 -3.89
CA GLU A 38 -0.71 -51.80 -3.22
C GLU A 38 -1.38 -52.74 -4.22
N LEU A 39 -1.88 -52.24 -5.35
CA LEU A 39 -2.53 -53.04 -6.38
C LEU A 39 -1.59 -54.07 -7.03
N THR A 40 -0.35 -53.66 -7.26
CA THR A 40 0.61 -54.49 -8.01
C THR A 40 1.57 -55.27 -7.09
N GLY A 41 1.61 -54.91 -5.79
CA GLY A 41 2.64 -55.40 -4.87
C GLY A 41 4.03 -54.93 -5.29
N ALA A 42 4.16 -53.78 -5.95
CA ALA A 42 5.44 -53.18 -6.26
C ALA A 42 6.15 -52.72 -5.00
N GLY A 43 7.46 -52.94 -4.91
CA GLY A 43 8.26 -52.45 -3.79
C GLY A 43 8.39 -50.95 -3.78
N ARG A 44 8.18 -50.30 -4.97
CA ARG A 44 8.22 -48.89 -5.14
C ARG A 44 7.32 -48.44 -6.29
N ALA A 45 6.58 -47.37 -6.07
CA ALA A 45 5.88 -46.64 -7.08
C ALA A 45 6.31 -45.15 -7.07
N ALA A 46 6.37 -44.55 -8.23
CA ALA A 46 6.68 -43.14 -8.39
C ALA A 46 5.83 -42.55 -9.54
N LEU A 47 5.34 -41.34 -9.34
CA LEU A 47 4.73 -40.52 -10.38
C LEU A 47 5.71 -39.41 -10.78
N VAL A 48 6.15 -39.44 -12.01
CA VAL A 48 7.02 -38.41 -12.61
C VAL A 48 6.18 -37.48 -13.44
N VAL A 49 6.14 -36.18 -13.10
CA VAL A 49 5.36 -35.17 -13.83
C VAL A 49 6.11 -34.75 -15.09
N ALA A 50 5.45 -34.77 -16.24
CA ALA A 50 6.06 -34.47 -17.54
C ALA A 50 6.55 -33.01 -17.65
N ASP A 51 5.72 -32.05 -17.22
CA ASP A 51 6.09 -30.63 -17.16
C ASP A 51 5.55 -30.00 -15.88
N PRO A 52 6.38 -29.89 -14.81
CA PRO A 52 5.95 -29.27 -13.55
C PRO A 52 5.51 -27.83 -13.70
N ARG A 53 5.99 -27.08 -14.72
CA ARG A 53 5.60 -25.69 -14.94
C ARG A 53 4.16 -25.57 -15.46
N LYS A 54 3.81 -26.39 -16.46
CA LYS A 54 2.44 -26.49 -17.02
C LYS A 54 1.46 -27.14 -16.05
N SER A 55 1.98 -28.04 -15.18
CA SER A 55 1.17 -28.78 -14.22
C SER A 55 0.70 -27.94 -13.01
N GLY A 56 1.11 -26.69 -12.88
CA GLY A 56 0.86 -25.88 -11.67
C GLY A 56 1.71 -26.29 -10.47
N LEU A 57 2.63 -27.22 -10.65
CA LEU A 57 3.50 -27.77 -9.60
C LEU A 57 4.91 -27.17 -9.59
N ALA A 58 5.14 -26.14 -10.42
CA ALA A 58 6.42 -25.43 -10.46
C ALA A 58 6.76 -24.84 -9.10
N GLY A 59 7.93 -25.19 -8.57
CA GLY A 59 8.41 -24.75 -7.25
C GLY A 59 7.80 -25.45 -6.04
N SER A 60 6.88 -26.41 -6.22
CA SER A 60 6.30 -27.20 -5.13
C SER A 60 7.21 -28.36 -4.67
N GLY A 61 8.29 -28.65 -5.40
CA GLY A 61 9.14 -29.83 -5.21
C GLY A 61 8.48 -31.15 -5.65
N LEU A 62 7.33 -31.09 -6.32
CA LEU A 62 6.50 -32.23 -6.72
C LEU A 62 6.80 -32.69 -8.17
N ALA A 63 8.02 -32.53 -8.66
CA ALA A 63 8.41 -33.09 -9.95
C ALA A 63 8.34 -34.64 -9.97
N GLU A 64 8.51 -35.26 -8.81
CA GLU A 64 8.39 -36.69 -8.59
C GLU A 64 7.80 -36.97 -7.22
N ILE A 65 6.74 -37.78 -7.18
CA ILE A 65 6.10 -38.29 -5.95
C ILE A 65 6.32 -39.77 -5.92
N ARG A 66 6.75 -40.30 -4.76
CA ARG A 66 7.14 -41.72 -4.62
C ARG A 66 6.75 -42.28 -3.29
N THR A 67 6.52 -43.63 -3.24
CA THR A 67 6.42 -44.35 -1.99
C THR A 67 7.74 -44.29 -1.24
N PRO A 68 7.72 -44.25 0.12
CA PRO A 68 8.93 -44.39 0.92
C PRO A 68 9.61 -45.74 0.71
N GLY A 69 10.94 -45.78 0.60
CA GLY A 69 11.71 -47.00 0.43
C GLY A 69 13.05 -46.78 -0.26
N PRO A 70 14.00 -47.73 -0.13
CA PRO A 70 15.30 -47.63 -0.81
C PRO A 70 15.16 -47.70 -2.33
N ASP A 71 16.04 -47.00 -3.04
CA ASP A 71 16.12 -47.09 -4.49
C ASP A 71 16.58 -48.50 -4.91
N PRO A 72 15.89 -49.16 -5.87
CA PRO A 72 16.36 -50.42 -6.41
C PRO A 72 17.71 -50.25 -7.10
N ALA A 73 18.57 -51.25 -7.02
CA ALA A 73 19.85 -51.21 -7.72
C ALA A 73 19.63 -51.02 -9.21
N PRO A 74 20.40 -50.15 -9.88
CA PRO A 74 20.20 -49.83 -11.28
C PRO A 74 20.35 -51.08 -12.17
N GLY A 75 19.33 -51.33 -13.03
CA GLY A 75 19.38 -52.35 -14.06
C GLY A 75 18.88 -53.76 -13.74
N THR A 76 18.44 -54.06 -12.48
CA THR A 76 18.08 -55.43 -12.09
C THR A 76 16.59 -55.63 -11.76
N ALA A 77 15.80 -54.60 -11.57
CA ALA A 77 14.39 -54.69 -11.15
C ALA A 77 13.44 -54.55 -12.39
N PRO A 78 12.39 -55.40 -12.48
CA PRO A 78 11.34 -55.25 -13.46
C PRO A 78 10.72 -53.86 -13.33
N LEU A 79 10.49 -53.18 -14.47
CA LEU A 79 9.95 -51.85 -14.55
C LEU A 79 8.64 -51.88 -15.34
N LEU A 80 7.57 -51.33 -14.76
CA LEU A 80 6.30 -51.10 -15.44
C LEU A 80 6.03 -49.59 -15.48
N ARG A 81 5.58 -49.08 -16.67
CA ARG A 81 5.31 -47.66 -16.93
C ARG A 81 3.93 -47.52 -17.50
N VAL A 82 3.16 -46.57 -16.96
CA VAL A 82 1.83 -46.25 -17.48
C VAL A 82 1.65 -44.72 -17.50
N PRO A 83 1.33 -44.12 -18.65
CA PRO A 83 1.08 -42.67 -18.73
C PRO A 83 -0.23 -42.31 -18.06
N ILE A 84 -0.24 -41.14 -17.36
CA ILE A 84 -1.43 -40.51 -16.84
C ILE A 84 -1.75 -39.32 -17.75
N ARG A 85 -2.99 -39.24 -18.23
CA ARG A 85 -3.50 -38.17 -19.08
C ARG A 85 -4.63 -37.41 -18.37
N VAL A 86 -4.60 -36.09 -18.51
CA VAL A 86 -5.67 -35.18 -18.07
C VAL A 86 -6.28 -34.57 -19.35
N GLY A 87 -7.45 -35.04 -19.74
CA GLY A 87 -7.96 -34.78 -21.09
C GLY A 87 -7.02 -35.33 -22.17
N ASP A 88 -6.62 -34.50 -23.12
CA ASP A 88 -5.71 -34.86 -24.21
C ASP A 88 -4.23 -34.66 -23.84
N GLU A 89 -3.91 -34.01 -22.71
CA GLU A 89 -2.55 -33.73 -22.31
C GLU A 89 -1.95 -34.84 -21.45
N GLU A 90 -0.67 -35.17 -21.71
CA GLU A 90 0.09 -36.07 -20.85
C GLU A 90 0.53 -35.30 -19.58
N PHE A 91 -0.02 -35.71 -18.42
CA PHE A 91 0.31 -35.15 -17.14
C PHE A 91 1.65 -35.65 -16.61
N GLY A 92 1.90 -36.93 -16.77
CA GLY A 92 3.09 -37.62 -16.29
C GLY A 92 3.03 -39.11 -16.47
N GLU A 93 3.99 -39.79 -15.89
CA GLU A 93 4.17 -41.23 -16.02
C GLU A 93 4.23 -41.87 -14.61
N LEU A 94 3.40 -42.89 -14.40
CA LEU A 94 3.44 -43.76 -13.22
C LEU A 94 4.47 -44.86 -13.45
N ARG A 95 5.50 -44.95 -12.61
CA ARG A 95 6.60 -45.90 -12.68
C ARG A 95 6.61 -46.81 -11.49
N LEU A 96 6.61 -48.13 -11.74
CA LEU A 96 6.66 -49.13 -10.68
C LEU A 96 7.89 -50.01 -10.83
N THR A 97 8.57 -50.24 -9.73
CA THR A 97 9.81 -51.05 -9.71
C THR A 97 9.85 -51.96 -8.45
N GLY A 98 10.63 -53.05 -8.55
CA GLY A 98 11.00 -53.85 -7.41
C GLY A 98 9.85 -54.66 -6.82
N ARG A 99 9.43 -55.73 -7.53
CA ARG A 99 8.48 -56.67 -6.94
C ARG A 99 9.22 -57.68 -6.03
N PRO A 100 8.64 -58.11 -4.88
CA PRO A 100 9.24 -59.11 -4.02
C PRO A 100 9.60 -60.38 -4.83
N GLY A 101 10.83 -60.91 -4.65
CA GLY A 101 11.30 -62.07 -5.38
C GLY A 101 11.69 -61.84 -6.84
N ALA A 102 11.86 -60.57 -7.26
CA ALA A 102 12.18 -60.13 -8.63
C ALA A 102 11.21 -60.67 -9.70
N ALA A 103 9.97 -60.98 -9.35
CA ALA A 103 8.95 -61.46 -10.28
C ALA A 103 8.56 -60.36 -11.27
N PRO A 104 8.40 -60.70 -12.57
CA PRO A 104 7.96 -59.72 -13.57
C PRO A 104 6.52 -59.25 -13.29
N PHE A 105 6.19 -58.03 -13.74
CA PHE A 105 4.81 -57.52 -13.77
C PHE A 105 4.04 -58.31 -14.84
N THR A 106 2.78 -58.63 -14.55
CA THR A 106 1.89 -59.35 -15.47
C THR A 106 1.07 -58.38 -16.32
N VAL A 107 0.47 -58.92 -17.39
CA VAL A 107 -0.49 -58.14 -18.25
C VAL A 107 -1.67 -57.67 -17.42
N GLU A 108 -2.11 -58.45 -16.42
CA GLU A 108 -3.17 -58.04 -15.49
C GLU A 108 -2.77 -56.84 -14.61
N ASP A 109 -1.53 -56.81 -14.11
CA ASP A 109 -0.98 -55.65 -13.38
C ASP A 109 -1.01 -54.38 -14.25
N GLU A 110 -0.62 -54.48 -15.52
CA GLU A 110 -0.65 -53.40 -16.45
C GLU A 110 -2.09 -52.90 -16.73
N GLN A 111 -3.05 -53.84 -16.88
CA GLN A 111 -4.47 -53.48 -17.08
C GLN A 111 -5.05 -52.76 -15.89
N LEU A 112 -4.78 -53.23 -14.65
CA LEU A 112 -5.23 -52.59 -13.42
C LEU A 112 -4.65 -51.18 -13.27
N LEU A 113 -3.37 -51.02 -13.59
CA LEU A 113 -2.73 -49.70 -13.57
C LEU A 113 -3.26 -48.75 -14.62
N ARG A 114 -3.63 -49.22 -15.81
CA ARG A 114 -4.27 -48.40 -16.85
C ARG A 114 -5.64 -47.87 -16.38
N VAL A 115 -6.43 -48.69 -15.69
CA VAL A 115 -7.70 -48.27 -15.08
C VAL A 115 -7.45 -47.22 -14.00
N LEU A 116 -6.49 -47.46 -13.11
CA LEU A 116 -6.10 -46.49 -12.08
C LEU A 116 -5.58 -45.18 -12.69
N ALA A 117 -4.74 -45.24 -13.73
CA ALA A 117 -4.22 -44.06 -14.42
C ALA A 117 -5.30 -43.25 -15.11
N THR A 118 -6.33 -43.89 -15.66
CA THR A 118 -7.48 -43.21 -16.24
C THR A 118 -8.27 -42.42 -15.17
N GLN A 119 -8.57 -43.09 -14.04
CA GLN A 119 -9.25 -42.45 -12.93
C GLN A 119 -8.39 -41.35 -12.29
N ALA A 120 -7.10 -41.59 -12.17
CA ALA A 120 -6.12 -40.59 -11.71
C ALA A 120 -6.16 -39.31 -12.56
N GLY A 121 -6.22 -39.45 -13.89
CA GLY A 121 -6.36 -38.30 -14.80
C GLY A 121 -7.60 -37.46 -14.52
N VAL A 122 -8.74 -38.10 -14.27
CA VAL A 122 -10.00 -37.42 -13.91
C VAL A 122 -9.86 -36.69 -12.57
N SER A 123 -9.32 -37.35 -11.55
CA SER A 123 -9.16 -36.77 -10.21
C SER A 123 -8.17 -35.61 -10.17
N ILE A 124 -7.04 -35.73 -10.89
CA ILE A 124 -6.08 -34.64 -11.07
C ILE A 124 -6.72 -33.46 -11.78
N GLY A 125 -7.51 -33.71 -12.83
CA GLY A 125 -8.27 -32.67 -13.55
C GLY A 125 -9.24 -31.92 -12.62
N ASN A 126 -10.01 -32.66 -11.82
CA ASN A 126 -10.94 -32.10 -10.84
C ASN A 126 -10.22 -31.28 -9.76
N ALA A 127 -9.13 -31.80 -9.19
CA ALA A 127 -8.34 -31.09 -8.17
C ALA A 127 -7.75 -29.76 -8.71
N ARG A 128 -7.27 -29.76 -9.96
CA ARG A 128 -6.80 -28.55 -10.64
C ARG A 128 -7.89 -27.52 -10.87
N LEU A 129 -9.08 -27.97 -11.32
CA LEU A 129 -10.23 -27.09 -11.52
C LEU A 129 -10.67 -26.48 -10.19
N TYR A 130 -10.73 -27.29 -9.14
CA TYR A 130 -11.08 -26.83 -7.79
C TYR A 130 -10.08 -25.79 -7.26
N GLU A 131 -8.76 -26.07 -7.35
CA GLU A 131 -7.72 -25.12 -6.92
C GLU A 131 -7.78 -23.81 -7.71
N THR A 132 -8.01 -23.89 -9.04
CA THR A 132 -8.19 -22.72 -9.91
C THR A 132 -9.39 -21.89 -9.50
N ALA A 133 -10.55 -22.55 -9.24
CA ALA A 133 -11.76 -21.88 -8.79
C ALA A 133 -11.57 -21.19 -7.45
N ARG A 134 -10.97 -21.90 -6.48
CA ARG A 134 -10.66 -21.37 -5.15
C ARG A 134 -9.67 -20.20 -5.19
N GLN A 135 -8.70 -20.27 -6.09
CA GLN A 135 -7.77 -19.15 -6.28
C GLN A 135 -8.46 -17.92 -6.85
N ARG A 136 -9.35 -18.09 -7.86
CA ARG A 136 -10.18 -17.01 -8.40
C ARG A 136 -11.07 -16.37 -7.32
N GLU A 137 -11.75 -17.19 -6.53
CA GLU A 137 -12.60 -16.73 -5.44
C GLU A 137 -11.84 -15.85 -4.44
N ARG A 138 -10.68 -16.30 -3.96
CA ARG A 138 -9.82 -15.51 -3.06
C ARG A 138 -9.43 -14.14 -3.64
N TRP A 139 -9.12 -14.08 -4.94
CA TRP A 139 -8.79 -12.82 -5.61
C TRP A 139 -9.99 -11.89 -5.74
N ILE A 140 -11.17 -12.42 -6.05
CA ILE A 140 -12.42 -11.65 -6.13
C ILE A 140 -12.79 -11.09 -4.75
N GLU A 141 -12.78 -11.92 -3.73
CA GLU A 141 -13.03 -11.50 -2.34
C GLU A 141 -12.02 -10.44 -1.87
N GLY A 142 -10.75 -10.64 -2.18
CA GLY A 142 -9.70 -9.68 -1.86
C GLY A 142 -9.89 -8.33 -2.53
N ALA A 143 -10.29 -8.30 -3.79
CA ALA A 143 -10.58 -7.07 -4.52
C ALA A 143 -11.84 -6.36 -3.98
N ALA A 144 -12.88 -7.12 -3.64
CA ALA A 144 -14.08 -6.58 -2.99
C ALA A 144 -13.76 -5.99 -1.61
N ALA A 145 -12.94 -6.67 -0.82
CA ALA A 145 -12.50 -6.19 0.49
C ALA A 145 -11.69 -4.89 0.40
N VAL A 146 -10.79 -4.76 -0.60
CA VAL A 146 -10.08 -3.50 -0.87
C VAL A 146 -11.05 -2.40 -1.22
N THR A 147 -11.98 -2.64 -2.14
CA THR A 147 -12.98 -1.64 -2.55
C THR A 147 -13.80 -1.16 -1.36
N THR A 148 -14.27 -2.09 -0.51
CA THR A 148 -15.02 -1.76 0.70
C THR A 148 -14.17 -0.94 1.67
N ALA A 149 -12.94 -1.37 1.97
CA ALA A 149 -12.05 -0.66 2.89
C ALA A 149 -11.73 0.77 2.43
N LEU A 150 -11.57 0.99 1.11
CA LEU A 150 -11.30 2.31 0.55
C LEU A 150 -12.52 3.25 0.54
N LEU A 151 -13.73 2.70 0.52
CA LEU A 151 -14.97 3.46 0.49
C LEU A 151 -15.60 3.66 1.89
N THR A 152 -15.11 2.99 2.94
CA THR A 152 -15.53 3.21 4.32
C THR A 152 -14.61 4.21 5.02
N GLU A 153 -15.13 4.94 6.01
CA GLU A 153 -14.38 5.98 6.75
C GLU A 153 -13.15 5.44 7.51
N GLU A 154 -13.17 4.16 7.89
CA GLU A 154 -12.08 3.49 8.61
C GLU A 154 -10.80 3.33 7.77
N GLY A 155 -10.90 3.39 6.44
CA GLY A 155 -9.77 3.25 5.50
C GLY A 155 -9.04 4.53 5.14
N ALA A 156 -9.35 5.66 5.78
CA ALA A 156 -8.81 6.98 5.38
C ALA A 156 -7.30 7.17 5.66
N GLY A 157 -6.68 6.30 6.46
CA GLY A 157 -5.30 6.47 6.89
C GLY A 157 -4.25 6.17 5.81
N ASP A 158 -4.41 5.07 5.07
CA ASP A 158 -3.44 4.73 4.01
C ASP A 158 -4.04 3.74 2.97
N ALA A 159 -4.77 4.31 2.02
CA ALA A 159 -5.40 3.56 0.93
C ALA A 159 -4.39 2.74 0.11
N LEU A 160 -3.19 3.27 -0.10
CA LEU A 160 -2.15 2.62 -0.88
C LEU A 160 -1.55 1.44 -0.11
N THR A 161 -1.33 1.58 1.20
CA THR A 161 -0.85 0.49 2.06
C THR A 161 -1.84 -0.66 2.08
N THR A 162 -3.15 -0.39 2.17
CA THR A 162 -4.20 -1.41 2.11
C THR A 162 -4.15 -2.20 0.80
N VAL A 163 -4.02 -1.51 -0.34
CA VAL A 163 -3.88 -2.16 -1.66
C VAL A 163 -2.61 -3.02 -1.73
N ALA A 164 -1.46 -2.46 -1.32
CA ALA A 164 -0.18 -3.15 -1.36
C ALA A 164 -0.17 -4.41 -0.49
N GLU A 165 -0.69 -4.34 0.74
CA GLU A 165 -0.75 -5.45 1.68
C GLU A 165 -1.67 -6.57 1.18
N ARG A 166 -2.88 -6.24 0.75
CA ARG A 166 -3.85 -7.22 0.24
C ARG A 166 -3.32 -7.93 -1.00
N ALA A 167 -2.76 -7.18 -1.96
CA ALA A 167 -2.14 -7.75 -3.15
C ALA A 167 -0.96 -8.68 -2.80
N ARG A 168 -0.12 -8.27 -1.84
CA ARG A 168 0.99 -9.09 -1.35
C ARG A 168 0.52 -10.43 -0.82
N LEU A 169 -0.50 -10.44 0.04
CA LEU A 169 -1.06 -11.65 0.64
C LEU A 169 -1.68 -12.57 -0.42
N LEU A 170 -2.48 -12.02 -1.34
CA LEU A 170 -3.14 -12.77 -2.43
C LEU A 170 -2.13 -13.39 -3.40
N ALA A 171 -1.08 -12.65 -3.77
CA ALA A 171 -0.04 -13.11 -4.68
C ALA A 171 1.00 -14.02 -4.02
N GLY A 172 0.98 -14.18 -2.69
CA GLY A 172 2.06 -14.84 -1.95
C GLY A 172 3.41 -14.19 -2.22
N ALA A 173 3.42 -12.85 -2.34
CA ALA A 173 4.62 -12.06 -2.59
C ALA A 173 5.35 -11.74 -1.27
N SER A 174 6.66 -11.52 -1.34
CA SER A 174 7.48 -11.12 -0.19
C SER A 174 7.29 -9.66 0.17
N ALA A 175 6.97 -8.84 -0.84
CA ALA A 175 6.60 -7.45 -0.64
C ALA A 175 5.47 -7.06 -1.60
N GLY A 176 4.66 -6.07 -1.18
CA GLY A 176 3.75 -5.32 -2.03
C GLY A 176 4.16 -3.87 -1.99
N VAL A 177 4.53 -3.30 -3.11
CA VAL A 177 4.98 -1.91 -3.18
C VAL A 177 4.20 -1.13 -4.23
N ILE A 178 3.95 0.14 -3.94
CA ILE A 178 3.33 1.05 -4.89
C ILE A 178 4.34 2.13 -5.26
N LEU A 179 4.50 2.33 -6.57
CA LEU A 179 5.34 3.35 -7.15
C LEU A 179 4.48 4.43 -7.77
N HIS A 180 4.87 5.69 -7.58
CA HIS A 180 4.26 6.85 -8.25
C HIS A 180 5.23 7.48 -9.25
N PRO A 181 4.73 8.05 -10.35
CA PRO A 181 5.55 8.86 -11.26
C PRO A 181 6.18 10.05 -10.53
N THR A 182 7.44 10.33 -10.85
CA THR A 182 8.19 11.50 -10.32
C THR A 182 8.22 12.64 -11.35
N ALA A 183 8.48 13.86 -10.88
CA ALA A 183 8.59 15.03 -11.75
C ALA A 183 9.76 14.92 -12.77
N GLU A 184 10.78 14.15 -12.43
CA GLU A 184 11.94 13.89 -13.30
C GLU A 184 11.67 12.82 -14.36
N GLY A 185 10.44 12.31 -14.46
CA GLY A 185 10.03 11.31 -15.44
C GLY A 185 10.37 9.86 -15.08
N GLY A 186 10.74 9.60 -13.83
CA GLY A 186 10.93 8.25 -13.26
C GLY A 186 9.71 7.78 -12.46
N MET A 187 9.89 6.71 -11.68
CA MET A 187 8.94 6.27 -10.64
C MET A 187 9.66 6.04 -9.32
N SER A 188 9.02 6.42 -8.20
CA SER A 188 9.54 6.16 -6.85
C SER A 188 8.58 5.32 -6.03
N ILE A 189 9.12 4.46 -5.17
CA ILE A 189 8.34 3.68 -4.21
C ILE A 189 7.83 4.63 -3.12
N VAL A 190 6.51 4.80 -3.05
CA VAL A 190 5.83 5.65 -2.06
C VAL A 190 5.21 4.86 -0.92
N THR A 191 4.94 3.58 -1.14
CA THR A 191 4.34 2.68 -0.14
C THR A 191 4.93 1.30 -0.28
N ALA A 192 5.24 0.66 0.85
CA ALA A 192 5.75 -0.69 0.92
C ALA A 192 5.08 -1.47 2.06
N SER A 193 4.62 -2.69 1.76
CA SER A 193 4.16 -3.67 2.72
C SER A 193 5.06 -4.90 2.64
N SER A 194 5.83 -5.16 3.67
CA SER A 194 6.71 -6.33 3.78
C SER A 194 6.87 -6.73 5.24
N PRO A 195 6.99 -8.01 5.57
CA PRO A 195 7.38 -8.45 6.91
C PRO A 195 8.86 -8.13 7.21
N ASP A 196 9.68 -7.95 6.17
CA ASP A 196 11.11 -7.74 6.27
C ASP A 196 11.45 -6.33 5.77
N ASP A 197 11.75 -5.38 6.67
CA ASP A 197 12.28 -4.03 6.39
C ASP A 197 11.52 -3.29 5.25
N PRO A 198 10.28 -2.85 5.48
CA PRO A 198 9.53 -2.08 4.48
C PRO A 198 10.15 -0.70 4.23
N ASP A 199 10.76 -0.08 5.26
CA ASP A 199 11.34 1.27 5.18
C ASP A 199 12.58 1.33 4.27
N GLY A 200 13.35 0.24 4.19
CA GLY A 200 14.50 0.15 3.29
C GLY A 200 14.15 0.12 1.79
N MET A 201 12.87 0.04 1.45
CA MET A 201 12.38 0.10 0.07
C MET A 201 11.83 1.48 -0.32
N LEU A 202 11.38 2.27 0.66
CA LEU A 202 10.78 3.58 0.40
C LEU A 202 11.78 4.53 -0.26
N GLY A 203 11.31 5.28 -1.26
CA GLY A 203 12.14 6.20 -2.02
C GLY A 203 13.05 5.55 -3.08
N ALA A 204 13.10 4.22 -3.19
CA ALA A 204 13.79 3.58 -4.29
C ALA A 204 13.13 3.93 -5.63
N THR A 205 13.95 4.24 -6.64
CA THR A 205 13.48 4.79 -7.92
C THR A 205 13.76 3.86 -9.09
N ILE A 206 12.83 3.86 -10.06
CA ILE A 206 13.07 3.39 -11.42
C ILE A 206 13.52 4.61 -12.22
N THR A 207 14.69 4.51 -12.85
CA THR A 207 15.27 5.62 -13.61
C THR A 207 14.48 5.92 -14.88
N PRO A 208 14.38 7.21 -15.30
CA PRO A 208 13.81 7.57 -16.59
C PRO A 208 14.48 6.84 -17.76
N GLY A 209 13.70 6.48 -18.79
CA GLY A 209 14.19 5.81 -19.98
C GLY A 209 14.51 4.31 -19.80
N SER A 210 14.17 3.71 -18.66
CA SER A 210 14.29 2.25 -18.52
C SER A 210 13.16 1.54 -19.31
N PRO A 211 13.45 0.40 -19.99
CA PRO A 211 12.42 -0.33 -20.75
C PRO A 211 11.21 -0.77 -19.90
N VAL A 212 11.43 -1.06 -18.61
CA VAL A 212 10.36 -1.38 -17.67
C VAL A 212 9.44 -0.16 -17.48
N LEU A 213 10.02 1.02 -17.31
CA LEU A 213 9.25 2.25 -17.12
C LEU A 213 8.44 2.62 -18.36
N GLU A 214 9.01 2.50 -19.55
CA GLU A 214 8.31 2.78 -20.81
C GLU A 214 7.10 1.87 -20.98
N GLN A 215 7.23 0.58 -20.70
CA GLN A 215 6.15 -0.40 -20.75
C GLN A 215 5.05 -0.06 -19.72
N LEU A 216 5.41 0.26 -18.47
CA LEU A 216 4.46 0.63 -17.42
C LEU A 216 3.72 1.93 -17.71
N LEU A 217 4.40 2.93 -18.27
CA LEU A 217 3.79 4.18 -18.72
C LEU A 217 2.83 3.97 -19.90
N GLY A 218 3.11 2.98 -20.75
CA GLY A 218 2.20 2.51 -21.80
C GLY A 218 0.97 1.77 -21.27
N GLY A 219 0.92 1.49 -19.97
CA GLY A 219 -0.20 0.77 -19.35
C GLY A 219 -0.11 -0.74 -19.45
N GLU A 220 1.03 -1.26 -19.83
CA GLU A 220 1.27 -2.69 -19.98
C GLU A 220 1.92 -3.27 -18.71
N PRO A 221 1.47 -4.46 -18.23
CA PRO A 221 2.10 -5.13 -17.11
C PRO A 221 3.48 -5.67 -17.49
N VAL A 222 4.42 -5.64 -16.52
CA VAL A 222 5.77 -6.19 -16.68
C VAL A 222 5.92 -7.40 -15.78
N PHE A 223 6.37 -8.52 -16.38
CA PHE A 223 6.66 -9.76 -15.68
C PHE A 223 8.16 -10.04 -15.77
N ILE A 224 8.78 -10.25 -14.61
CA ILE A 224 10.21 -10.47 -14.44
C ILE A 224 10.40 -11.87 -13.84
N GLU A 225 11.25 -12.70 -14.44
CA GLU A 225 11.54 -14.04 -13.91
C GLU A 225 12.52 -14.01 -12.72
N ASP A 226 13.51 -13.10 -12.77
CA ASP A 226 14.45 -12.86 -11.67
C ASP A 226 14.89 -11.40 -11.67
N SER A 227 14.39 -10.63 -10.70
CA SER A 227 14.70 -9.20 -10.56
C SER A 227 16.17 -8.93 -10.32
N ALA A 228 16.90 -9.87 -9.69
CA ALA A 228 18.30 -9.69 -9.36
C ALA A 228 19.20 -9.68 -10.62
N THR A 229 18.82 -10.43 -11.65
CA THR A 229 19.63 -10.66 -12.85
C THR A 229 19.07 -9.99 -14.10
N ASP A 230 17.79 -9.58 -14.10
CA ASP A 230 17.18 -8.93 -15.27
C ASP A 230 17.80 -7.53 -15.49
N PRO A 231 18.41 -7.29 -16.67
CA PRO A 231 19.07 -6.01 -16.97
C PRO A 231 18.12 -4.82 -17.07
N ARG A 232 16.82 -5.06 -17.25
CA ARG A 232 15.78 -4.02 -17.31
C ARG A 232 15.49 -3.41 -15.93
N MET A 233 15.84 -4.13 -14.84
CA MET A 233 15.63 -3.68 -13.47
C MET A 233 16.75 -2.75 -13.05
N THR A 234 16.40 -1.50 -12.69
CA THR A 234 17.35 -0.44 -12.32
C THR A 234 17.33 -0.08 -10.83
N THR A 235 16.32 -0.53 -10.08
CA THR A 235 16.21 -0.24 -8.64
C THR A 235 17.34 -0.89 -7.84
N HIS A 236 17.88 -0.20 -6.85
CA HIS A 236 18.95 -0.74 -5.99
C HIS A 236 18.49 -1.93 -5.14
N VAL A 237 17.20 -2.07 -4.86
CA VAL A 237 16.62 -3.18 -4.08
C VAL A 237 16.40 -4.46 -4.89
N ARG A 238 16.62 -4.42 -6.22
CA ARG A 238 16.33 -5.55 -7.14
C ARG A 238 16.99 -6.86 -6.72
N HIS A 239 18.23 -6.81 -6.18
CA HIS A 239 19.00 -8.00 -5.82
C HIS A 239 18.45 -8.78 -4.62
N ARG A 240 17.49 -8.21 -3.88
CA ARG A 240 16.75 -8.89 -2.79
C ARG A 240 15.69 -9.85 -3.33
N PHE A 241 15.26 -9.69 -4.58
CA PHE A 241 14.07 -10.33 -5.15
C PHE A 241 14.38 -11.19 -6.37
N GLY A 242 13.54 -12.20 -6.57
CA GLY A 242 13.47 -13.08 -7.74
C GLY A 242 12.30 -12.71 -8.64
N PRO A 243 11.33 -13.64 -8.85
CA PRO A 243 10.18 -13.38 -9.72
C PRO A 243 9.37 -12.16 -9.25
N SER A 244 9.00 -11.28 -10.17
CA SER A 244 8.25 -10.06 -9.86
C SER A 244 7.18 -9.79 -10.91
N MET A 245 6.06 -9.21 -10.46
CA MET A 245 5.02 -8.62 -11.31
C MET A 245 4.98 -7.12 -11.04
N MET A 246 4.94 -6.31 -12.09
CA MET A 246 4.69 -4.88 -12.02
C MET A 246 3.43 -4.57 -12.80
N LEU A 247 2.40 -4.10 -12.13
CA LEU A 247 1.05 -3.97 -12.65
C LEU A 247 0.66 -2.49 -12.62
N PRO A 248 0.33 -1.88 -13.79
CA PRO A 248 -0.08 -0.48 -13.81
C PRO A 248 -1.44 -0.32 -13.11
N LEU A 249 -1.52 0.63 -12.19
CA LEU A 249 -2.76 1.09 -11.58
C LEU A 249 -3.33 2.20 -12.48
N GLN A 250 -4.23 1.82 -13.37
CA GLN A 250 -4.78 2.72 -14.39
C GLN A 250 -6.30 2.87 -14.25
N ALA A 251 -6.79 4.10 -14.29
CA ALA A 251 -8.21 4.38 -14.36
C ALA A 251 -8.49 5.57 -15.31
N GLY A 252 -9.49 5.42 -16.19
CA GLY A 252 -9.85 6.46 -17.15
C GLY A 252 -8.72 6.85 -18.11
N GLY A 253 -7.83 5.91 -18.47
CA GLY A 253 -6.68 6.16 -19.34
C GLY A 253 -5.49 6.86 -18.65
N ARG A 254 -5.60 7.17 -17.35
CA ARG A 254 -4.53 7.80 -16.58
C ARG A 254 -3.83 6.79 -15.68
N LEU A 255 -2.51 6.76 -15.73
CA LEU A 255 -1.69 6.00 -14.78
C LEU A 255 -1.65 6.72 -13.43
N ILE A 256 -2.13 6.06 -12.39
CA ILE A 256 -2.13 6.55 -10.99
C ILE A 256 -0.82 6.16 -10.32
N GLY A 257 -0.34 4.95 -10.62
CA GLY A 257 0.88 4.37 -10.07
C GLY A 257 1.12 2.98 -10.61
N THR A 258 2.05 2.26 -10.02
CA THR A 258 2.35 0.86 -10.33
C THR A 258 2.38 0.04 -9.05
N LEU A 259 1.66 -1.07 -9.05
CA LEU A 259 1.72 -2.09 -8.00
C LEU A 259 2.78 -3.12 -8.38
N ALA A 260 3.82 -3.27 -7.59
CA ALA A 260 4.84 -4.28 -7.78
C ALA A 260 4.78 -5.34 -6.68
N LEU A 261 4.86 -6.61 -7.09
CA LEU A 261 4.71 -7.80 -6.26
C LEU A 261 5.92 -8.72 -6.45
N PRO A 262 7.05 -8.45 -5.79
CA PRO A 262 8.22 -9.30 -5.88
C PRO A 262 8.13 -10.49 -4.91
N ARG A 263 8.62 -11.65 -5.35
CA ARG A 263 8.89 -12.83 -4.53
C ARG A 263 10.36 -12.86 -4.10
N ARG A 264 10.65 -13.62 -3.07
CA ARG A 264 12.05 -13.85 -2.63
C ARG A 264 12.86 -14.49 -3.75
N ARG A 265 14.15 -14.24 -3.73
CA ARG A 265 15.09 -14.88 -4.64
C ARG A 265 15.01 -16.41 -4.50
N GLY A 266 14.95 -17.12 -5.64
CA GLY A 266 14.71 -18.57 -5.68
C GLY A 266 13.25 -18.99 -5.43
N GLY A 267 12.33 -18.04 -5.25
CA GLY A 267 10.90 -18.30 -5.20
C GLY A 267 10.35 -18.83 -6.52
N ARG A 268 9.21 -19.50 -6.49
CA ARG A 268 8.56 -20.03 -7.71
C ARG A 268 8.13 -18.89 -8.63
N PRO A 269 8.20 -19.05 -9.96
CA PRO A 269 7.65 -18.10 -10.91
C PRO A 269 6.14 -17.90 -10.73
N TYR A 270 5.62 -16.77 -11.19
CA TYR A 270 4.19 -16.54 -11.25
C TYR A 270 3.57 -17.30 -12.41
N THR A 271 2.47 -18.02 -12.14
CA THR A 271 1.69 -18.71 -13.19
C THR A 271 0.89 -17.72 -14.03
N ASP A 272 0.46 -18.11 -15.22
CA ASP A 272 -0.36 -17.26 -16.09
C ASP A 272 -1.70 -16.89 -15.43
N LEU A 273 -2.28 -17.81 -14.63
CA LEU A 273 -3.47 -17.53 -13.84
C LEU A 273 -3.20 -16.44 -12.79
N GLU A 274 -2.10 -16.54 -12.04
CA GLU A 274 -1.72 -15.52 -11.05
C GLU A 274 -1.48 -14.15 -11.69
N ARG A 275 -0.82 -14.12 -12.85
CA ARG A 275 -0.59 -12.89 -13.63
C ARG A 275 -1.90 -12.25 -14.06
N LEU A 276 -2.84 -13.07 -14.60
CA LEU A 276 -4.17 -12.61 -15.02
C LEU A 276 -4.96 -12.04 -13.84
N LEU A 277 -5.05 -12.79 -12.75
CA LEU A 277 -5.82 -12.39 -11.57
C LEU A 277 -5.24 -11.15 -10.89
N ALA A 278 -3.91 -11.05 -10.80
CA ALA A 278 -3.24 -9.88 -10.26
C ALA A 278 -3.45 -8.63 -11.13
N THR A 279 -3.45 -8.79 -12.46
CA THR A 279 -3.75 -7.70 -13.40
C THR A 279 -5.19 -7.20 -13.24
N GLN A 280 -6.15 -8.12 -13.11
CA GLN A 280 -7.55 -7.76 -12.85
C GLN A 280 -7.71 -7.05 -11.50
N PHE A 281 -7.05 -7.55 -10.46
CA PHE A 281 -7.02 -6.90 -9.15
C PHE A 281 -6.46 -5.47 -9.23
N ALA A 282 -5.33 -5.27 -9.92
CA ALA A 282 -4.71 -3.95 -10.08
C ALA A 282 -5.66 -2.95 -10.76
N SER A 283 -6.39 -3.39 -11.79
CA SER A 283 -7.39 -2.56 -12.49
C SER A 283 -8.56 -2.18 -11.56
N GLN A 284 -9.06 -3.13 -10.75
CA GLN A 284 -10.13 -2.85 -9.78
C GLN A 284 -9.66 -1.95 -8.64
N ALA A 285 -8.45 -2.19 -8.12
CA ALA A 285 -7.85 -1.35 -7.09
C ALA A 285 -7.65 0.09 -7.57
N ALA A 286 -7.19 0.29 -8.82
CA ALA A 286 -7.05 1.61 -9.42
C ALA A 286 -8.38 2.35 -9.49
N LEU A 287 -9.46 1.68 -9.92
CA LEU A 287 -10.80 2.27 -9.95
C LEU A 287 -11.28 2.64 -8.55
N ALA A 288 -11.09 1.76 -7.56
CA ALA A 288 -11.47 2.00 -6.17
C ALA A 288 -10.70 3.19 -5.57
N LEU A 289 -9.40 3.34 -5.87
CA LEU A 289 -8.59 4.49 -5.46
C LEU A 289 -9.12 5.80 -6.00
N VAL A 290 -9.48 5.85 -7.31
CA VAL A 290 -10.06 7.05 -7.92
C VAL A 290 -11.41 7.40 -7.32
N LEU A 291 -12.28 6.41 -7.10
CA LEU A 291 -13.59 6.63 -6.48
C LEU A 291 -13.46 7.15 -5.05
N ALA A 292 -12.54 6.58 -4.27
CA ALA A 292 -12.26 7.03 -2.91
C ALA A 292 -11.72 8.46 -2.88
N ASP A 293 -10.84 8.84 -3.82
CA ASP A 293 -10.32 10.20 -3.93
C ASP A 293 -11.40 11.19 -4.35
N ALA A 294 -12.22 10.84 -5.36
CA ALA A 294 -13.35 11.66 -5.80
C ALA A 294 -14.40 11.86 -4.69
N ARG A 295 -14.66 10.84 -3.86
CA ARG A 295 -15.54 10.93 -2.70
C ARG A 295 -15.00 11.91 -1.68
N ARG A 296 -13.73 11.77 -1.28
CA ARG A 296 -13.05 12.70 -0.36
C ARG A 296 -13.07 14.14 -0.86
N GLY A 297 -12.86 14.33 -2.16
CA GLY A 297 -12.97 15.64 -2.80
C GLY A 297 -14.35 16.26 -2.65
N ARG A 298 -15.43 15.47 -2.86
CA ARG A 298 -16.81 15.94 -2.69
C ARG A 298 -17.14 16.27 -1.24
N GLU A 299 -16.72 15.44 -0.29
CA GLU A 299 -16.92 15.68 1.14
C GLU A 299 -16.23 16.97 1.59
N ARG A 300 -15.00 17.22 1.12
CA ARG A 300 -14.31 18.51 1.34
C ARG A 300 -15.07 19.69 0.77
N LEU A 301 -15.53 19.59 -0.48
CA LEU A 301 -16.34 20.66 -1.12
C LEU A 301 -17.64 20.93 -0.35
N ALA A 302 -18.36 19.90 0.08
CA ALA A 302 -19.59 20.06 0.86
C ALA A 302 -19.34 20.81 2.18
N VAL A 303 -18.22 20.54 2.86
CA VAL A 303 -17.83 21.29 4.06
C VAL A 303 -17.54 22.76 3.74
N TYR A 304 -16.92 23.05 2.61
CA TYR A 304 -16.68 24.45 2.17
C TYR A 304 -17.99 25.18 1.86
N GLU A 305 -18.88 24.54 1.12
CA GLU A 305 -20.18 25.10 0.76
C GLU A 305 -21.02 25.39 2.00
N ASP A 306 -20.99 24.48 2.99
CA ASP A 306 -21.71 24.66 4.26
C ASP A 306 -21.14 25.82 5.09
N ARG A 307 -19.82 25.93 5.19
CA ARG A 307 -19.15 27.08 5.86
C ARG A 307 -19.46 28.40 5.18
N ASP A 308 -19.44 28.45 3.85
CA ASP A 308 -19.75 29.66 3.08
C ASP A 308 -21.21 30.06 3.24
N ARG A 309 -22.13 29.07 3.32
CA ARG A 309 -23.54 29.33 3.64
C ARG A 309 -23.70 29.90 5.03
N ILE A 310 -23.10 29.28 6.06
CA ILE A 310 -23.15 29.76 7.45
C ILE A 310 -22.58 31.18 7.54
N ALA A 311 -21.47 31.46 6.88
CA ALA A 311 -20.85 32.79 6.89
C ALA A 311 -21.78 33.86 6.28
N ARG A 312 -22.50 33.55 5.18
CA ARG A 312 -23.49 34.46 4.58
C ARG A 312 -24.69 34.68 5.50
N ASP A 313 -25.24 33.61 6.07
CA ASP A 313 -26.37 33.67 6.98
C ASP A 313 -26.05 34.52 8.23
N LEU A 314 -24.84 34.38 8.79
CA LEU A 314 -24.35 35.22 9.89
C LEU A 314 -24.19 36.68 9.46
N HIS A 315 -23.64 36.91 8.31
CA HIS A 315 -23.47 38.27 7.82
C HIS A 315 -24.84 39.00 7.62
N ASP A 316 -25.79 38.36 6.96
CA ASP A 316 -27.06 38.96 6.58
C ASP A 316 -27.99 39.13 7.80
N LEU A 317 -28.01 38.18 8.73
CA LEU A 317 -28.94 38.23 9.86
C LEU A 317 -28.36 39.00 11.08
N VAL A 318 -27.13 38.68 11.44
CA VAL A 318 -26.53 39.18 12.68
C VAL A 318 -25.90 40.54 12.51
N VAL A 319 -25.04 40.73 11.51
CA VAL A 319 -24.35 42.01 11.28
C VAL A 319 -25.33 43.11 10.93
N GLN A 320 -26.34 42.83 10.08
CA GLN A 320 -27.35 43.84 9.69
C GLN A 320 -28.20 44.25 10.93
N ARG A 321 -28.62 43.32 11.79
CA ARG A 321 -29.37 43.62 13.00
C ARG A 321 -28.53 44.42 14.01
N LEU A 322 -27.29 44.06 14.23
CA LEU A 322 -26.38 44.78 15.12
C LEU A 322 -26.14 46.23 14.60
N PHE A 323 -25.97 46.36 13.28
CA PHE A 323 -25.78 47.67 12.66
C PHE A 323 -27.03 48.55 12.83
N ALA A 324 -28.22 48.02 12.59
CA ALA A 324 -29.48 48.72 12.75
C ALA A 324 -29.70 49.17 14.21
N THR A 325 -29.41 48.29 15.18
CA THR A 325 -29.49 48.60 16.61
C THR A 325 -28.47 49.69 17.00
N GLY A 326 -27.23 49.60 16.49
CA GLY A 326 -26.22 50.65 16.68
C GLY A 326 -26.66 52.03 16.19
N MET A 327 -27.27 52.07 14.98
CA MET A 327 -27.83 53.34 14.43
C MET A 327 -28.99 53.90 15.25
N MET A 328 -29.88 53.04 15.79
CA MET A 328 -30.95 53.46 16.67
C MET A 328 -30.40 54.07 17.99
N LEU A 329 -29.43 53.42 18.61
CA LEU A 329 -28.78 53.91 19.83
C LEU A 329 -28.03 55.22 19.58
N GLU A 330 -27.31 55.37 18.46
CA GLU A 330 -26.63 56.59 18.07
C GLU A 330 -27.64 57.76 17.83
N SER A 331 -28.77 57.49 17.18
CA SER A 331 -29.83 58.47 16.98
C SER A 331 -30.47 58.93 18.27
N THR A 332 -30.61 58.05 19.26
CA THR A 332 -31.16 58.36 20.57
C THR A 332 -30.16 59.17 21.38
N ARG A 333 -28.87 58.91 21.31
CA ARG A 333 -27.78 59.66 21.97
C ARG A 333 -27.75 61.11 21.55
N ARG A 334 -28.08 61.44 20.31
CA ARG A 334 -28.09 62.81 19.77
C ARG A 334 -29.30 63.66 20.18
N ARG A 335 -30.27 63.11 20.90
CA ARG A 335 -31.41 63.87 21.43
C ARG A 335 -31.02 64.64 22.72
N PRO A 336 -31.31 65.93 22.84
CA PRO A 336 -30.93 66.72 24.04
C PRO A 336 -31.75 66.27 25.28
N GLY A 337 -31.06 65.95 26.36
CA GLY A 337 -31.67 65.71 27.67
C GLY A 337 -31.05 64.56 28.45
N ALA A 338 -30.18 64.90 29.40
CA ALA A 338 -29.47 64.09 30.42
C ALA A 338 -28.13 63.52 29.97
N ASP A 339 -27.04 64.08 30.49
CA ASP A 339 -25.65 63.70 30.22
C ASP A 339 -25.36 62.24 30.58
N ASP A 340 -25.95 61.73 31.69
CA ASP A 340 -25.78 60.33 32.13
C ASP A 340 -26.34 59.28 31.13
N VAL A 341 -27.44 59.61 30.43
CA VAL A 341 -28.05 58.74 29.44
C VAL A 341 -27.19 58.73 28.17
N SER A 342 -26.56 59.84 27.82
CA SER A 342 -25.64 59.94 26.69
C SER A 342 -24.39 59.05 26.86
N ASP A 343 -23.84 58.99 28.05
CA ASP A 343 -22.67 58.16 28.39
C ASP A 343 -23.00 56.67 28.39
N ILE A 344 -24.20 56.29 28.86
CA ILE A 344 -24.64 54.86 28.82
C ILE A 344 -24.85 54.43 27.37
N LEU A 345 -25.49 55.25 26.55
CA LEU A 345 -25.70 55.02 25.11
C LEU A 345 -24.38 54.99 24.32
N GLY A 346 -23.41 55.83 24.69
CA GLY A 346 -22.05 55.81 24.09
C GLY A 346 -21.38 54.46 24.33
N ARG A 347 -21.36 53.94 25.54
CA ARG A 347 -20.83 52.63 25.90
C ARG A 347 -21.53 51.49 25.13
N ALA A 348 -22.87 51.52 25.05
CA ALA A 348 -23.63 50.52 24.31
C ALA A 348 -23.33 50.52 22.81
N VAL A 349 -23.11 51.69 22.20
CA VAL A 349 -22.70 51.80 20.80
C VAL A 349 -21.28 51.24 20.59
N ASP A 350 -20.36 51.50 21.51
CA ASP A 350 -18.98 51.02 21.40
C ASP A 350 -18.90 49.48 21.62
N GLU A 351 -19.70 48.92 22.52
CA GLU A 351 -19.86 47.47 22.70
C GLU A 351 -20.42 46.80 21.45
N LEU A 352 -21.44 47.39 20.81
CA LEU A 352 -21.98 46.90 19.54
C LEU A 352 -20.98 46.94 18.41
N ARG A 353 -20.17 48.00 18.34
CA ARG A 353 -19.10 48.09 17.32
C ARG A 353 -18.05 47.02 17.50
N SER A 354 -17.66 46.76 18.76
CA SER A 354 -16.74 45.65 19.10
C SER A 354 -17.32 44.29 18.67
N THR A 355 -18.59 44.03 19.04
CA THR A 355 -19.28 42.79 18.69
C THR A 355 -19.40 42.60 17.17
N VAL A 356 -19.71 43.64 16.40
CA VAL A 356 -19.71 43.62 14.91
C VAL A 356 -18.31 43.27 14.38
N GLY A 357 -17.26 43.82 14.97
CA GLY A 357 -15.86 43.51 14.62
C GLY A 357 -15.52 42.05 14.86
N GLU A 358 -15.90 41.48 16.01
CA GLU A 358 -15.67 40.07 16.36
C GLU A 358 -16.44 39.11 15.42
N VAL A 359 -17.72 39.38 15.17
CA VAL A 359 -18.55 38.60 14.26
C VAL A 359 -17.96 38.63 12.84
N ARG A 360 -17.54 39.80 12.35
CA ARG A 360 -16.90 39.94 11.03
C ARG A 360 -15.61 39.15 10.95
N THR A 361 -14.79 39.15 11.99
CA THR A 361 -13.55 38.37 12.07
C THR A 361 -13.84 36.88 12.06
N THR A 362 -14.88 36.43 12.79
CA THR A 362 -15.32 35.02 12.82
C THR A 362 -15.85 34.56 11.44
N ILE A 363 -16.65 35.41 10.77
CA ILE A 363 -17.13 35.13 9.40
C ILE A 363 -15.95 34.98 8.43
N PHE A 364 -14.96 35.89 8.51
CA PHE A 364 -13.76 35.83 7.68
C PHE A 364 -12.95 34.56 7.94
N ALA A 365 -12.83 34.12 9.17
CA ALA A 365 -12.17 32.86 9.54
C ALA A 365 -12.92 31.63 9.01
N LEU A 366 -14.25 31.66 8.95
CA LEU A 366 -15.08 30.58 8.38
C LEU A 366 -14.95 30.49 6.84
N GLN A 367 -14.74 31.62 6.16
CA GLN A 367 -14.58 31.69 4.70
C GLN A 367 -13.17 31.28 4.23
N GLN A 368 -12.16 31.28 5.14
CA GLN A 368 -10.85 30.78 4.77
C GLN A 368 -10.91 29.26 4.59
N PRO A 369 -10.36 28.70 3.47
CA PRO A 369 -10.25 27.27 3.31
C PRO A 369 -9.46 26.68 4.49
N PRO A 370 -9.92 25.58 5.12
CA PRO A 370 -9.09 24.89 6.09
C PRO A 370 -7.82 24.49 5.37
N ALA A 371 -6.67 24.96 5.83
CA ALA A 371 -5.41 24.38 5.39
C ALA A 371 -5.52 22.88 5.66
N ASP A 372 -5.24 22.05 4.66
CA ASP A 372 -5.09 20.60 4.88
C ASP A 372 -4.21 20.43 6.12
N PRO A 373 -4.55 19.54 7.05
CA PRO A 373 -3.71 19.34 8.22
C PRO A 373 -2.32 18.97 7.70
N PRO A 374 -1.31 19.81 7.92
CA PRO A 374 0.02 19.52 7.41
C PRO A 374 0.51 18.30 8.16
N THR A 375 0.67 17.22 7.42
CA THR A 375 1.16 15.94 7.94
C THR A 375 2.64 16.00 8.33
N GLY A 376 3.40 17.03 7.87
CA GLY A 376 4.81 17.21 8.13
C GLY A 376 5.15 18.50 8.88
N LEU A 377 6.40 18.59 9.37
CA LEU A 377 6.93 19.76 10.09
C LEU A 377 6.87 21.03 9.24
N ARG A 378 7.15 20.97 7.93
CA ARG A 378 7.02 22.12 6.99
C ARG A 378 5.64 22.76 7.05
N GLY A 379 4.60 21.95 6.93
CA GLY A 379 3.25 22.44 6.94
C GLY A 379 2.84 23.02 8.30
N ARG A 380 3.32 22.45 9.40
CA ARG A 380 3.10 22.98 10.77
C ARG A 380 3.79 24.34 10.95
N VAL A 381 5.02 24.51 10.46
CA VAL A 381 5.75 25.78 10.46
C VAL A 381 5.05 26.85 9.64
N LEU A 382 4.61 26.51 8.41
CA LEU A 382 3.86 27.45 7.55
C LEU A 382 2.55 27.90 8.17
N ARG A 383 1.88 27.05 8.95
CA ARG A 383 0.67 27.43 9.69
C ARG A 383 0.97 28.41 10.80
N GLU A 384 2.02 28.21 11.59
CA GLU A 384 2.41 29.12 12.66
C GLU A 384 2.81 30.49 12.12
N THR A 385 3.54 30.54 11.00
CA THR A 385 3.92 31.80 10.34
C THR A 385 2.71 32.53 9.74
N ALA A 386 1.76 31.81 9.13
CA ALA A 386 0.52 32.38 8.62
C ALA A 386 -0.36 32.93 9.77
N SER A 387 -0.44 32.24 10.91
CA SER A 387 -1.16 32.72 12.10
C SER A 387 -0.53 33.99 12.68
N ALA A 388 0.79 34.12 12.59
CA ALA A 388 1.49 35.32 13.07
C ALA A 388 1.29 36.53 12.13
N ALA A 389 1.02 36.31 10.86
CA ALA A 389 0.83 37.37 9.86
C ALA A 389 -0.27 38.38 10.26
N ALA A 390 -1.35 37.91 10.90
CA ALA A 390 -2.44 38.77 11.37
C ALA A 390 -1.99 39.74 12.49
N ARG A 391 -1.02 39.32 13.33
CA ARG A 391 -0.47 40.16 14.42
C ARG A 391 0.64 41.07 13.92
N LEU A 392 1.44 40.61 12.96
CA LEU A 392 2.55 41.36 12.38
C LEU A 392 2.10 42.41 11.36
N GLY A 393 0.91 42.23 10.75
CA GLY A 393 0.41 43.07 9.67
C GLY A 393 1.02 42.74 8.30
N PHE A 394 1.90 41.75 8.20
CA PHE A 394 2.53 41.26 6.98
C PHE A 394 2.86 39.77 7.12
N ALA A 395 3.04 39.07 5.98
CA ALA A 395 3.37 37.66 5.98
C ALA A 395 4.89 37.45 6.16
N PRO A 396 5.35 36.67 7.18
CA PRO A 396 6.74 36.26 7.32
C PRO A 396 7.18 35.40 6.14
N SER A 397 8.41 35.62 5.62
CA SER A 397 9.00 34.73 4.61
C SER A 397 9.55 33.45 5.29
N THR A 398 9.31 32.29 4.66
CA THR A 398 9.72 31.02 5.26
C THR A 398 10.56 30.21 4.28
N HIS A 399 11.75 29.76 4.72
CA HIS A 399 12.70 28.97 3.96
C HIS A 399 13.00 27.64 4.64
N PHE A 400 13.08 26.56 3.85
CA PHE A 400 13.42 25.23 4.32
C PHE A 400 14.63 24.69 3.58
N ALA A 401 15.60 24.14 4.31
CA ALA A 401 16.75 23.47 3.75
C ALA A 401 16.86 22.04 4.28
N GLY A 402 16.96 21.08 3.37
CA GLY A 402 17.06 19.65 3.68
C GLY A 402 15.73 18.95 3.92
N ALA A 403 15.80 17.71 4.40
CA ALA A 403 14.67 16.80 4.56
C ALA A 403 14.00 16.95 5.94
N VAL A 404 13.40 18.12 6.21
CA VAL A 404 12.83 18.49 7.53
C VAL A 404 11.67 17.60 7.95
N ASP A 405 10.84 17.11 7.01
CA ASP A 405 9.65 16.31 7.33
C ASP A 405 9.98 14.85 7.68
N THR A 406 11.10 14.32 7.17
CA THR A 406 11.48 12.92 7.36
C THR A 406 12.57 12.69 8.41
N ARG A 407 13.35 13.72 8.70
CA ARG A 407 14.49 13.61 9.63
C ARG A 407 14.22 14.14 11.04
N VAL A 408 13.21 14.98 11.22
CA VAL A 408 12.94 15.60 12.51
C VAL A 408 11.87 14.80 13.26
N PRO A 409 12.22 14.15 14.40
CA PRO A 409 11.24 13.43 15.21
C PRO A 409 10.18 14.37 15.80
N ASP A 410 8.94 13.87 16.00
CA ASP A 410 7.80 14.68 16.49
C ASP A 410 8.08 15.44 17.77
N ARG A 411 8.76 14.84 18.74
CA ARG A 411 9.16 15.51 19.99
C ARG A 411 10.07 16.72 19.77
N VAL A 412 10.96 16.65 18.76
CA VAL A 412 11.84 17.76 18.38
C VAL A 412 11.05 18.79 17.59
N ALA A 413 10.16 18.37 16.72
CA ALA A 413 9.26 19.21 15.95
C ALA A 413 8.36 20.06 16.86
N ASP A 414 7.77 19.48 17.92
CA ASP A 414 6.93 20.20 18.88
C ASP A 414 7.70 21.30 19.63
N ARG A 415 8.95 21.02 20.01
CA ARG A 415 9.83 22.00 20.65
C ARG A 415 10.24 23.11 19.69
N LEU A 416 10.52 22.78 18.43
CA LEU A 416 10.81 23.76 17.39
C LEU A 416 9.63 24.71 17.16
N LEU A 417 8.40 24.18 17.10
CA LEU A 417 7.21 25.00 16.93
C LEU A 417 6.90 25.88 18.13
N ALA A 418 7.21 25.42 19.35
CA ALA A 418 7.10 26.26 20.54
C ALA A 418 8.09 27.42 20.44
N ALA A 419 9.37 27.16 20.13
CA ALA A 419 10.38 28.19 19.94
C ALA A 419 10.02 29.17 18.79
N LEU A 420 9.42 28.67 17.71
CA LEU A 420 8.94 29.52 16.61
C LEU A 420 7.82 30.45 17.05
N ARG A 421 6.83 29.96 17.82
CA ARG A 421 5.74 30.79 18.35
C ARG A 421 6.22 31.88 19.26
N ASP A 422 7.16 31.57 20.15
CA ASP A 422 7.77 32.53 21.05
C ASP A 422 8.54 33.62 20.27
N ALA A 423 9.36 33.22 19.29
CA ALA A 423 10.12 34.14 18.45
C ALA A 423 9.22 35.07 17.61
N LEU A 424 8.09 34.54 17.06
CA LEU A 424 7.13 35.33 16.29
C LEU A 424 6.29 36.25 17.19
N ALA A 425 5.99 35.85 18.43
CA ALA A 425 5.35 36.68 19.42
C ALA A 425 6.27 37.86 19.83
N ASP A 426 7.52 37.59 20.12
CA ASP A 426 8.54 38.62 20.39
C ASP A 426 8.70 39.59 19.22
N ALA A 427 8.75 39.10 17.99
CA ALA A 427 8.80 39.95 16.80
C ALA A 427 7.57 40.85 16.68
N SER A 428 6.38 40.34 16.98
CA SER A 428 5.13 41.12 16.91
C SER A 428 4.97 42.16 18.01
N ALA A 429 5.65 42.00 19.14
CA ALA A 429 5.64 42.94 20.24
C ALA A 429 6.61 44.15 20.05
N ARG A 430 7.47 44.10 19.04
CA ARG A 430 8.48 45.15 18.80
C ARG A 430 7.96 46.20 17.82
N PRO A 431 8.16 47.50 18.11
CA PRO A 431 7.78 48.55 17.21
C PRO A 431 8.70 48.60 15.96
N GLY A 432 8.13 48.91 14.81
CA GLY A 432 8.87 49.14 13.58
C GLY A 432 9.32 47.89 12.81
N VAL A 433 8.91 46.70 13.22
CA VAL A 433 9.17 45.47 12.45
C VAL A 433 8.34 45.50 11.16
N SER A 434 9.01 45.44 10.02
CA SER A 434 8.39 45.41 8.68
C SER A 434 8.68 44.11 7.91
N ARG A 435 9.65 43.33 8.36
CA ARG A 435 10.04 42.06 7.73
C ARG A 435 10.45 41.05 8.78
N VAL A 436 9.98 39.81 8.65
CA VAL A 436 10.40 38.65 9.41
C VAL A 436 10.72 37.51 8.46
N GLU A 437 11.89 36.91 8.65
CA GLU A 437 12.36 35.75 7.89
C GLU A 437 12.56 34.56 8.82
N VAL A 438 11.94 33.40 8.47
CA VAL A 438 12.03 32.14 9.22
C VAL A 438 12.77 31.13 8.38
N THR A 439 13.84 30.56 8.90
CA THR A 439 14.60 29.49 8.23
C THR A 439 14.65 28.24 9.10
N VAL A 440 14.29 27.08 8.51
CA VAL A 440 14.41 25.76 9.16
C VAL A 440 15.32 24.90 8.30
N GLU A 441 16.42 24.41 8.88
CA GLU A 441 17.42 23.63 8.17
C GLU A 441 17.76 22.32 8.87
N THR A 442 17.96 21.22 8.09
CA THR A 442 18.42 19.91 8.54
C THR A 442 19.16 19.17 7.40
N PRO A 443 20.32 18.54 7.63
CA PRO A 443 21.07 18.53 8.89
C PRO A 443 21.77 19.87 9.12
N ALA A 444 21.62 20.42 10.33
CA ALA A 444 22.34 21.58 10.78
C ALA A 444 23.40 21.13 11.78
N ARG A 445 24.69 21.40 11.50
CA ARG A 445 25.76 21.02 12.42
C ARG A 445 25.83 21.98 13.60
N SER A 446 25.90 21.42 14.80
CA SER A 446 26.27 22.11 16.02
C SER A 446 27.72 22.53 15.97
N PRO A 447 28.19 23.53 16.79
CA PRO A 447 29.61 23.82 17.00
C PRO A 447 30.41 22.59 17.40
N ASP A 448 29.79 21.62 18.09
CA ASP A 448 30.43 20.36 18.52
C ASP A 448 30.37 19.25 17.44
N GLY A 449 29.95 19.58 16.21
CA GLY A 449 29.93 18.67 15.06
C GLY A 449 28.76 17.69 15.04
N ARG A 450 27.76 17.77 15.94
CA ARG A 450 26.57 16.91 15.94
C ARG A 450 25.55 17.38 14.93
N ASP A 451 24.91 16.44 14.26
CA ASP A 451 23.80 16.73 13.36
C ASP A 451 22.53 17.06 14.17
N GLY A 452 21.78 18.06 13.71
CA GLY A 452 20.58 18.54 14.36
C GLY A 452 19.66 19.28 13.40
N VAL A 453 18.60 19.87 13.94
CA VAL A 453 17.72 20.82 13.26
C VAL A 453 17.95 22.21 13.84
N ARG A 454 18.01 23.23 12.96
CA ARG A 454 18.15 24.64 13.33
C ARG A 454 16.94 25.43 12.86
N LEU A 455 16.37 26.22 13.78
CA LEU A 455 15.42 27.28 13.49
C LEU A 455 16.11 28.62 13.64
N ARG A 456 15.95 29.50 12.66
CA ARG A 456 16.43 30.89 12.71
C ARG A 456 15.27 31.81 12.34
N VAL A 457 15.01 32.80 13.18
CA VAL A 457 14.01 33.85 12.95
C VAL A 457 14.72 35.19 13.00
N VAL A 458 14.63 35.95 11.90
CA VAL A 458 15.29 37.25 11.73
C VAL A 458 14.22 38.31 11.49
N GLY A 459 14.20 39.35 12.27
CA GLY A 459 13.32 40.52 12.11
C GLY A 459 14.13 41.81 11.98
N ASP A 460 13.62 42.81 11.23
CA ASP A 460 14.27 44.10 10.93
C ASP A 460 13.95 45.22 11.93
N GLY A 461 13.22 44.94 13.02
CA GLY A 461 12.79 45.96 14.00
C GLY A 461 13.94 46.56 14.84
N GLU A 462 13.76 47.79 15.30
CA GLU A 462 14.68 48.49 16.17
C GLU A 462 14.66 47.94 17.62
N GLY A 463 15.83 47.59 18.18
CA GLY A 463 15.94 47.31 19.62
C GLY A 463 16.87 46.19 20.03
N GLY A 464 18.15 46.52 20.15
CA GLY A 464 19.19 45.81 20.91
C GLY A 464 20.38 46.71 21.18
N PRO A 465 21.13 46.60 22.34
CA PRO A 465 22.14 47.55 22.76
C PRO A 465 23.48 47.44 22.03
N GLU A 466 23.58 46.73 20.93
CA GLU A 466 24.78 46.73 20.06
C GLU A 466 24.36 46.99 18.60
N GLU A 467 25.01 47.96 18.00
CA GLU A 467 24.83 48.52 16.68
C GLU A 467 24.75 47.46 15.57
N GLY A 468 23.62 47.39 14.90
CA GLY A 468 23.49 46.69 13.60
C GLY A 468 22.27 45.83 13.39
N ARG A 469 21.19 46.45 12.89
CA ARG A 469 20.17 45.85 12.02
C ARG A 469 19.63 44.47 12.37
N GLY A 470 18.54 44.45 13.11
CA GLY A 470 17.64 43.29 13.17
C GLY A 470 17.92 42.31 14.30
N THR A 471 16.87 41.72 14.82
CA THR A 471 16.98 40.70 15.87
C THR A 471 16.98 39.31 15.25
N THR A 472 17.96 38.49 15.66
CA THR A 472 18.07 37.08 15.24
C THR A 472 17.83 36.18 16.44
N VAL A 473 16.79 35.34 16.38
CA VAL A 473 16.56 34.23 17.31
C VAL A 473 17.01 32.95 16.64
N THR A 474 17.94 32.23 17.28
CA THR A 474 18.40 30.93 16.78
C THR A 474 18.13 29.86 17.82
N TRP A 475 17.48 28.79 17.42
CA TRP A 475 17.23 27.61 18.22
C TRP A 475 17.81 26.39 17.52
N TRP A 476 18.36 25.44 18.27
CA TRP A 476 18.97 24.22 17.75
C TRP A 476 18.62 23.02 18.65
N ALA A 477 18.41 21.85 18.05
CA ALA A 477 18.25 20.59 18.76
C ALA A 477 18.91 19.42 17.99
N PRO A 478 19.51 18.44 18.71
CA PRO A 478 19.99 17.21 18.08
C PRO A 478 18.84 16.39 17.52
N LEU A 479 19.12 15.65 16.44
CA LEU A 479 18.21 14.71 15.80
C LEU A 479 18.33 13.33 16.43
#